data_d393bd0ae89173dc3b616f7828772b08
#
_entry.id   d393bd0ae89173dc3b616f7828772b08
#
_cell.length_a   1.000
_cell.length_b   1.000
_cell.length_c   1.000
_cell.angle_alpha   90.00
_cell.angle_beta   90.00
_cell.angle_gamma   90.00
#
_symmetry.space_group_name_H-M   'P 1'
#
loop_
_entity.id
_entity.type
_entity.pdbx_description
1 polymer ?
#
loop_
_entity_poly.entity_id
_entity_poly.type
_entity_poly.pdbx_seq_one_letter_code
_entity_poly.pdbx_strand_id
1 'polypeptide(L)'
;MTGELADQIENILLKDEAAGIIRRSHSAWSSCIVPVKKKCGGLRLAIDYRRLNDLTLKDSFPLPNLTDAVYNLHGAKYFSTLDLTRGYYNVPMHEDSIHMTAFSTSRSHWEFVRMPFGLCNAGATFQRLMNLVLCGFRWDEVLCYIDDVLVLGVDFDEHLERLRNVFECLA
;
A
#
# COMPACT_ATOMS: atom_id res chain seq x y z
N MET A 1 -4.04 11.90 -25.73
CA MET A 1 -3.20 10.75 -25.36
C MET A 1 -2.76 10.06 -26.63
N THR A 2 -1.46 9.80 -26.85
CA THR A 2 -1.00 9.05 -28.04
C THR A 2 -1.52 7.61 -27.96
N GLY A 3 -1.82 6.96 -29.11
CA GLY A 3 -2.39 5.61 -29.15
C GLY A 3 -1.58 4.59 -28.36
N GLU A 4 -0.24 4.65 -28.48
CA GLU A 4 0.70 3.78 -27.76
C GLU A 4 0.61 3.90 -26.23
N LEU A 5 0.45 5.11 -25.69
CA LEU A 5 0.27 5.31 -24.24
C LEU A 5 -1.07 4.73 -23.76
N ALA A 6 -2.14 4.86 -24.57
CA ALA A 6 -3.44 4.29 -24.23
C ALA A 6 -3.37 2.75 -24.20
N ASP A 7 -2.61 2.13 -25.13
CA ASP A 7 -2.45 0.68 -25.18
C ASP A 7 -1.60 0.18 -23.97
N GLN A 8 -0.56 0.90 -23.58
CA GLN A 8 0.22 0.59 -22.37
C GLN A 8 -0.64 0.65 -21.10
N ILE A 9 -1.49 1.68 -20.97
CA ILE A 9 -2.41 1.83 -19.85
C ILE A 9 -3.38 0.65 -19.80
N GLU A 10 -4.03 0.33 -20.93
CA GLU A 10 -5.00 -0.77 -20.98
C GLU A 10 -4.35 -2.12 -20.61
N ASN A 11 -3.11 -2.38 -21.09
CA ASN A 11 -2.37 -3.58 -20.70
C ASN A 11 -2.06 -3.67 -19.19
N ILE A 12 -1.82 -2.55 -18.53
CA ILE A 12 -1.65 -2.52 -17.06
C ILE A 12 -2.98 -2.85 -16.38
N LEU A 13 -4.08 -2.24 -16.83
CA LEU A 13 -5.39 -2.43 -16.23
C LEU A 13 -5.90 -3.87 -16.39
N LEU A 14 -5.68 -4.49 -17.55
CA LEU A 14 -6.02 -5.90 -17.77
C LEU A 14 -5.22 -6.85 -16.84
N LYS A 15 -3.97 -6.53 -16.54
CA LYS A 15 -3.18 -7.29 -15.56
C LYS A 15 -3.71 -7.11 -14.14
N ASP A 16 -4.09 -5.89 -13.76
CA ASP A 16 -4.63 -5.61 -12.44
C ASP A 16 -6.05 -6.18 -12.29
N GLU A 17 -6.86 -6.26 -13.37
CA GLU A 17 -8.14 -6.98 -13.40
C GLU A 17 -7.94 -8.49 -13.22
N ALA A 18 -7.00 -9.09 -13.97
CA ALA A 18 -6.68 -10.51 -13.84
C ALA A 18 -6.13 -10.88 -12.44
N ALA A 19 -5.46 -9.92 -11.77
CA ALA A 19 -5.00 -10.06 -10.40
C ALA A 19 -6.10 -9.80 -9.34
N GLY A 20 -7.32 -9.45 -9.74
CA GLY A 20 -8.42 -9.16 -8.82
C GLY A 20 -8.25 -7.88 -8.02
N ILE A 21 -7.45 -6.93 -8.51
CA ILE A 21 -7.21 -5.63 -7.86
C ILE A 21 -8.30 -4.62 -8.26
N ILE A 22 -8.70 -4.64 -9.53
CA ILE A 22 -9.74 -3.78 -10.10
C ILE A 22 -10.81 -4.63 -10.79
N ARG A 23 -11.95 -4.02 -11.06
CA ARG A 23 -13.02 -4.59 -11.91
C ARG A 23 -13.65 -3.52 -12.80
N ARG A 24 -14.42 -3.92 -13.81
CA ARG A 24 -15.23 -3.02 -14.61
C ARG A 24 -16.28 -2.33 -13.74
N SER A 25 -16.51 -1.04 -13.98
CA SER A 25 -17.41 -0.20 -13.19
C SER A 25 -18.55 0.38 -14.01
N HIS A 26 -19.69 0.54 -13.33
CA HIS A 26 -20.84 1.33 -13.77
C HIS A 26 -21.13 2.49 -12.82
N SER A 27 -20.16 2.83 -11.97
CA SER A 27 -20.29 3.88 -10.98
C SER A 27 -20.50 5.25 -11.62
N ALA A 28 -21.27 6.11 -10.94
CA ALA A 28 -21.39 7.53 -11.30
C ALA A 28 -20.14 8.34 -10.86
N TRP A 29 -19.27 7.76 -10.02
CA TRP A 29 -18.01 8.39 -9.62
C TRP A 29 -16.94 8.17 -10.68
N SER A 30 -16.06 9.15 -10.85
CA SER A 30 -14.91 8.99 -11.73
C SER A 30 -13.78 9.93 -11.32
N SER A 31 -12.62 9.35 -11.06
CA SER A 31 -11.36 10.07 -10.84
C SER A 31 -10.50 10.02 -12.10
N CYS A 32 -9.58 10.97 -12.23
CA CYS A 32 -8.67 11.02 -13.36
C CYS A 32 -7.46 10.13 -13.16
N ILE A 33 -7.01 9.45 -14.21
CA ILE A 33 -5.73 8.75 -14.22
C ILE A 33 -4.57 9.72 -14.46
N VAL A 34 -3.47 9.51 -13.76
CA VAL A 34 -2.21 10.22 -13.93
C VAL A 34 -1.10 9.23 -14.26
N PRO A 35 -0.71 9.09 -15.52
CA PRO A 35 0.36 8.19 -15.90
C PRO A 35 1.72 8.78 -15.45
N VAL A 36 2.49 8.05 -14.66
CA VAL A 36 3.79 8.44 -14.13
C VAL A 36 4.87 7.53 -14.68
N LYS A 37 5.91 8.10 -15.30
CA LYS A 37 7.07 7.34 -15.75
C LYS A 37 7.94 6.92 -14.56
N LYS A 38 8.30 5.65 -14.49
CA LYS A 38 9.24 5.13 -13.48
C LYS A 38 10.67 5.52 -13.83
N LYS A 39 11.55 5.69 -12.83
CA LYS A 39 13.00 5.98 -13.02
C LYS A 39 13.73 4.89 -13.81
N CYS A 40 13.32 3.64 -13.65
CA CYS A 40 13.89 2.47 -14.34
C CYS A 40 13.23 2.16 -15.70
N GLY A 41 12.43 3.07 -16.24
CA GLY A 41 11.57 2.83 -17.40
C GLY A 41 10.25 2.15 -17.03
N GLY A 42 9.27 2.22 -17.93
CA GLY A 42 7.93 1.73 -17.68
C GLY A 42 6.97 2.79 -17.10
N LEU A 43 5.70 2.38 -16.95
CA LEU A 43 4.60 3.24 -16.56
C LEU A 43 4.04 2.77 -15.20
N ARG A 44 3.72 3.73 -14.33
CA ARG A 44 2.91 3.54 -13.15
C ARG A 44 1.63 4.35 -13.31
N LEU A 45 0.50 3.76 -13.03
CA LEU A 45 -0.78 4.48 -12.99
C LEU A 45 -1.01 5.00 -11.56
N ALA A 46 -1.17 6.29 -11.43
CA ALA A 46 -1.71 6.93 -10.25
C ALA A 46 -3.11 7.43 -10.55
N ILE A 47 -3.96 7.45 -9.54
CA ILE A 47 -5.32 8.01 -9.64
C ILE A 47 -5.36 9.29 -8.82
N ASP A 48 -5.94 10.33 -9.37
CA ASP A 48 -6.11 11.60 -8.68
C ASP A 48 -7.36 11.57 -7.79
N TYR A 49 -7.17 11.16 -6.55
CA TYR A 49 -8.23 11.09 -5.54
C TYR A 49 -8.39 12.37 -4.71
N ARG A 50 -7.77 13.50 -5.07
CA ARG A 50 -7.87 14.74 -4.27
C ARG A 50 -9.31 15.13 -3.97
N ARG A 51 -10.20 15.12 -4.97
CA ARG A 51 -11.62 15.44 -4.78
C ARG A 51 -12.35 14.44 -3.87
N LEU A 52 -12.04 13.15 -4.00
CA LEU A 52 -12.59 12.12 -3.12
C LEU A 52 -12.06 12.30 -1.68
N ASN A 53 -10.77 12.56 -1.53
CA ASN A 53 -10.13 12.79 -0.24
C ASN A 53 -10.69 14.02 0.49
N ASP A 54 -11.09 15.07 -0.24
CA ASP A 54 -11.72 16.26 0.34
C ASP A 54 -13.10 15.97 0.94
N LEU A 55 -13.81 14.96 0.42
CA LEU A 55 -15.12 14.52 0.91
C LEU A 55 -15.01 13.41 1.98
N THR A 56 -13.83 12.81 2.13
CA THR A 56 -13.61 11.67 3.02
C THR A 56 -13.30 12.16 4.44
N LEU A 57 -13.99 11.60 5.44
CA LEU A 57 -13.63 11.80 6.85
C LEU A 57 -12.24 11.19 7.10
N LYS A 58 -11.33 12.04 7.58
CA LYS A 58 -9.95 11.63 7.83
C LYS A 58 -9.86 10.76 9.07
N ASP A 59 -9.22 9.61 8.93
CA ASP A 59 -8.88 8.71 10.04
C ASP A 59 -7.71 9.32 10.85
N SER A 60 -7.89 9.42 12.16
CA SER A 60 -6.89 9.95 13.10
C SER A 60 -6.03 8.85 13.72
N PHE A 61 -5.94 7.67 13.09
CA PHE A 61 -5.09 6.60 13.62
C PHE A 61 -3.64 7.06 13.73
N PRO A 62 -3.00 6.95 14.91
CA PRO A 62 -1.65 7.44 15.11
C PRO A 62 -0.64 6.63 14.31
N LEU A 63 0.17 7.33 13.51
CA LEU A 63 1.37 6.74 12.91
C LEU A 63 2.50 6.71 13.94
N PRO A 64 3.39 5.70 13.90
CA PRO A 64 4.54 5.65 14.78
C PRO A 64 5.40 6.90 14.68
N ASN A 65 5.87 7.41 15.81
CA ASN A 65 6.78 8.55 15.82
C ASN A 65 8.19 8.06 15.43
N LEU A 66 8.73 8.60 14.34
CA LEU A 66 10.07 8.24 13.85
C LEU A 66 11.18 8.54 14.87
N THR A 67 11.00 9.56 15.72
CA THR A 67 11.96 9.87 16.78
C THR A 67 12.01 8.76 17.83
N ASP A 68 10.85 8.26 18.25
CA ASP A 68 10.75 7.15 19.20
C ASP A 68 11.30 5.86 18.58
N ALA A 69 11.07 5.66 17.27
CA ALA A 69 11.64 4.54 16.53
C ALA A 69 13.18 4.54 16.59
N VAL A 70 13.81 5.70 16.39
CA VAL A 70 15.28 5.83 16.46
C VAL A 70 15.83 5.46 17.85
N TYR A 71 15.13 5.82 18.92
CA TYR A 71 15.54 5.42 20.28
C TYR A 71 15.52 3.90 20.48
N ASN A 72 14.58 3.21 19.86
CA ASN A 72 14.44 1.76 19.94
C ASN A 72 15.52 0.99 19.15
N LEU A 73 16.30 1.67 18.30
CA LEU A 73 17.44 1.07 17.60
C LEU A 73 18.65 0.84 18.51
N HIS A 74 18.62 1.42 19.73
CA HIS A 74 19.77 1.33 20.64
C HIS A 74 20.08 -0.11 21.04
N GLY A 75 21.34 -0.52 20.85
CA GLY A 75 21.80 -1.87 21.14
C GLY A 75 21.68 -2.88 20.00
N ALA A 76 20.89 -2.62 18.97
CA ALA A 76 20.82 -3.48 17.80
C ALA A 76 22.11 -3.35 16.96
N LYS A 77 22.57 -4.48 16.42
CA LYS A 77 23.75 -4.58 15.53
C LYS A 77 23.40 -5.08 14.14
N TYR A 78 22.29 -5.79 14.02
CA TYR A 78 21.81 -6.36 12.76
C TYR A 78 20.46 -5.74 12.41
N PHE A 79 20.30 -5.39 11.12
CA PHE A 79 19.15 -4.68 10.62
C PHE A 79 18.72 -5.30 9.28
N SER A 80 17.45 -5.60 9.13
CA SER A 80 16.84 -5.97 7.85
C SER A 80 15.63 -5.11 7.57
N THR A 81 15.59 -4.51 6.39
CA THR A 81 14.44 -3.76 5.91
C THR A 81 13.66 -4.62 4.92
N LEU A 82 12.34 -4.71 5.12
CA LEU A 82 11.42 -5.41 4.24
C LEU A 82 10.45 -4.38 3.63
N ASP A 83 10.35 -4.37 2.32
CA ASP A 83 9.37 -3.58 1.55
C ASP A 83 8.23 -4.51 1.13
N LEU A 84 7.02 -4.23 1.58
CA LEU A 84 5.84 -5.02 1.26
C LEU A 84 5.38 -4.72 -0.16
N THR A 85 5.76 -5.57 -1.10
CA THR A 85 5.42 -5.42 -2.51
C THR A 85 3.91 -5.28 -2.73
N ARG A 86 3.48 -4.10 -3.20
CA ARG A 86 2.06 -3.78 -3.40
C ARG A 86 1.20 -3.94 -2.15
N GLY A 87 1.75 -3.66 -0.96
CA GLY A 87 1.13 -3.91 0.34
C GLY A 87 -0.34 -3.47 0.42
N TYR A 88 -0.68 -2.29 -0.07
CA TYR A 88 -2.04 -1.78 -0.05
C TYR A 88 -3.05 -2.64 -0.82
N TYR A 89 -2.66 -3.28 -1.91
CA TYR A 89 -3.54 -4.17 -2.68
C TYR A 89 -3.85 -5.50 -1.97
N ASN A 90 -3.20 -5.82 -0.86
CA ASN A 90 -3.57 -6.96 -0.02
C ASN A 90 -4.82 -6.66 0.83
N VAL A 91 -5.15 -5.39 1.05
CA VAL A 91 -6.32 -4.96 1.83
C VAL A 91 -7.55 -4.88 0.94
N PRO A 92 -8.64 -5.63 1.22
CA PRO A 92 -9.89 -5.50 0.48
C PRO A 92 -10.55 -4.15 0.75
N MET A 93 -11.19 -3.57 -0.26
CA MET A 93 -12.07 -2.42 -0.08
C MET A 93 -13.41 -2.86 0.52
N HIS A 94 -13.97 -2.03 1.40
CA HIS A 94 -15.35 -2.23 1.85
C HIS A 94 -16.32 -2.09 0.65
N GLU A 95 -17.28 -2.96 0.53
CA GLU A 95 -18.17 -3.03 -0.64
C GLU A 95 -18.88 -1.70 -0.94
N ASP A 96 -19.36 -1.01 0.10
CA ASP A 96 -20.01 0.29 -0.02
C ASP A 96 -19.05 1.42 -0.48
N SER A 97 -17.74 1.18 -0.46
CA SER A 97 -16.72 2.17 -0.84
C SER A 97 -16.09 1.90 -2.21
N ILE A 98 -16.26 0.69 -2.75
CA ILE A 98 -15.67 0.29 -4.03
C ILE A 98 -16.04 1.27 -5.15
N HIS A 99 -17.33 1.57 -5.31
CA HIS A 99 -17.83 2.43 -6.37
C HIS A 99 -17.28 3.87 -6.33
N MET A 100 -16.87 4.38 -5.15
CA MET A 100 -16.28 5.71 -5.00
C MET A 100 -14.85 5.77 -5.55
N THR A 101 -14.15 4.62 -5.62
CA THR A 101 -12.79 4.53 -6.16
C THR A 101 -12.74 4.53 -7.68
N ALA A 102 -13.87 4.62 -8.34
CA ALA A 102 -13.97 4.50 -9.79
C ALA A 102 -13.15 5.57 -10.52
N PHE A 103 -12.56 5.16 -11.64
CA PHE A 103 -11.76 6.01 -12.51
C PHE A 103 -11.95 5.65 -13.98
N SER A 104 -11.76 6.63 -14.86
CA SER A 104 -11.96 6.46 -16.29
C SER A 104 -10.67 6.58 -17.07
N THR A 105 -10.56 5.77 -18.09
CA THR A 105 -9.62 5.95 -19.20
C THR A 105 -10.36 6.51 -20.41
N SER A 106 -9.66 6.69 -21.53
CA SER A 106 -10.31 7.03 -22.81
C SER A 106 -11.16 5.88 -23.39
N ARG A 107 -11.04 4.66 -22.87
CA ARG A 107 -11.65 3.44 -23.44
C ARG A 107 -12.54 2.69 -22.46
N SER A 108 -12.36 2.89 -21.16
CA SER A 108 -12.94 2.01 -20.15
C SER A 108 -13.11 2.71 -18.81
N HIS A 109 -13.98 2.14 -17.97
CA HIS A 109 -14.29 2.61 -16.64
C HIS A 109 -14.09 1.48 -15.65
N TRP A 110 -13.35 1.75 -14.56
CA TRP A 110 -12.87 0.79 -13.61
C TRP A 110 -13.10 1.22 -12.18
N GLU A 111 -13.11 0.30 -11.24
CA GLU A 111 -13.12 0.57 -9.80
C GLU A 111 -12.23 -0.41 -9.06
N PHE A 112 -11.68 0.00 -7.91
CA PHE A 112 -10.82 -0.84 -7.11
C PHE A 112 -11.61 -1.70 -6.14
N VAL A 113 -11.33 -3.02 -6.15
CA VAL A 113 -11.81 -3.97 -5.14
C VAL A 113 -10.76 -4.21 -4.04
N ARG A 114 -9.54 -3.76 -4.26
CA ARG A 114 -8.45 -3.70 -3.30
C ARG A 114 -8.06 -2.26 -3.05
N MET A 115 -7.56 -1.96 -1.85
CA MET A 115 -7.25 -0.59 -1.43
C MET A 115 -6.17 0.05 -2.34
N PRO A 116 -6.49 1.11 -3.10
CA PRO A 116 -5.52 1.77 -3.98
C PRO A 116 -4.64 2.75 -3.23
N PHE A 117 -3.50 3.08 -3.83
CA PHE A 117 -2.70 4.22 -3.43
C PHE A 117 -3.44 5.54 -3.68
N GLY A 118 -3.18 6.53 -2.82
CA GLY A 118 -3.69 7.89 -2.99
C GLY A 118 -4.96 8.22 -2.22
N LEU A 119 -5.62 7.24 -1.59
CA LEU A 119 -6.69 7.50 -0.62
C LEU A 119 -6.11 8.05 0.69
N CYS A 120 -6.73 9.10 1.26
CA CYS A 120 -6.22 9.78 2.46
C CYS A 120 -6.10 8.85 3.68
N ASN A 121 -6.99 7.87 3.82
CA ASN A 121 -7.02 6.93 4.95
C ASN A 121 -6.24 5.62 4.69
N ALA A 122 -5.66 5.44 3.50
CA ALA A 122 -4.97 4.19 3.16
C ALA A 122 -3.79 3.90 4.11
N GLY A 123 -2.97 4.91 4.41
CA GLY A 123 -1.84 4.75 5.34
C GLY A 123 -2.28 4.37 6.75
N ALA A 124 -3.31 5.03 7.29
CA ALA A 124 -3.86 4.74 8.60
C ALA A 124 -4.45 3.31 8.68
N THR A 125 -5.21 2.92 7.65
CA THR A 125 -5.80 1.58 7.54
C THR A 125 -4.71 0.50 7.46
N PHE A 126 -3.69 0.73 6.64
CA PHE A 126 -2.59 -0.22 6.48
C PHE A 126 -1.75 -0.34 7.76
N GLN A 127 -1.42 0.78 8.41
CA GLN A 127 -0.71 0.76 9.69
C GLN A 127 -1.48 -0.01 10.78
N ARG A 128 -2.80 0.17 10.84
CA ARG A 128 -3.66 -0.59 11.78
C ARG A 128 -3.60 -2.09 11.49
N LEU A 129 -3.64 -2.49 10.22
CA LEU A 129 -3.47 -3.89 9.82
C LEU A 129 -2.10 -4.43 10.24
N MET A 130 -1.03 -3.71 9.93
CA MET A 130 0.33 -4.12 10.30
C MET A 130 0.53 -4.22 11.81
N ASN A 131 -0.07 -3.32 12.58
CA ASN A 131 -0.05 -3.41 14.05
C ASN A 131 -0.76 -4.67 14.57
N LEU A 132 -1.78 -5.18 13.87
CA LEU A 132 -2.43 -6.44 14.21
C LEU A 132 -1.57 -7.65 13.79
N VAL A 133 -1.02 -7.63 12.59
CA VAL A 133 -0.17 -8.71 12.07
C VAL A 133 1.09 -8.87 12.91
N LEU A 134 1.69 -7.77 13.35
CA LEU A 134 2.94 -7.75 14.11
C LEU A 134 2.73 -7.56 15.62
N CYS A 135 1.51 -7.79 16.14
CA CYS A 135 1.18 -7.54 17.56
C CYS A 135 1.96 -8.39 18.58
N GLY A 136 2.61 -9.47 18.13
CA GLY A 136 3.44 -10.33 18.97
C GLY A 136 4.88 -9.84 19.19
N PHE A 137 5.30 -8.82 18.44
CA PHE A 137 6.66 -8.28 18.53
C PHE A 137 6.74 -7.04 19.41
N ARG A 138 7.90 -6.86 20.05
CA ARG A 138 8.23 -5.66 20.80
C ARG A 138 8.79 -4.58 19.87
N TRP A 139 8.69 -3.33 20.29
CA TRP A 139 9.18 -2.17 19.52
C TRP A 139 10.71 -2.14 19.32
N ASP A 140 11.46 -2.87 20.17
CA ASP A 140 12.92 -3.06 20.06
C ASP A 140 13.30 -4.30 19.23
N GLU A 141 12.33 -5.00 18.69
CA GLU A 141 12.50 -6.18 17.82
C GLU A 141 12.09 -5.89 16.38
N VAL A 142 10.89 -5.31 16.20
CA VAL A 142 10.31 -5.02 14.90
C VAL A 142 9.65 -3.66 14.92
N LEU A 143 10.03 -2.82 13.99
CA LEU A 143 9.41 -1.53 13.73
C LEU A 143 8.67 -1.58 12.40
N CYS A 144 7.45 -1.09 12.37
CA CYS A 144 6.68 -0.99 11.14
C CYS A 144 6.20 0.45 10.95
N TYR A 145 6.52 1.01 9.80
CA TYR A 145 6.02 2.32 9.38
C TYR A 145 5.35 2.17 8.01
N ILE A 146 4.03 2.04 8.06
CA ILE A 146 3.18 1.78 6.88
C ILE A 146 3.63 0.48 6.18
N ASP A 147 4.25 0.55 5.01
CA ASP A 147 4.70 -0.58 4.18
C ASP A 147 6.18 -0.97 4.41
N ASP A 148 6.93 -0.19 5.20
CA ASP A 148 8.30 -0.48 5.57
C ASP A 148 8.36 -1.22 6.92
N VAL A 149 8.94 -2.42 6.94
CA VAL A 149 9.19 -3.20 8.17
C VAL A 149 10.68 -3.29 8.41
N LEU A 150 11.11 -2.88 9.59
CA LEU A 150 12.50 -2.98 10.05
C LEU A 150 12.61 -4.03 11.16
N VAL A 151 13.39 -5.06 10.93
CA VAL A 151 13.69 -6.12 11.91
C VAL A 151 15.05 -5.87 12.52
N LEU A 152 15.14 -5.95 13.85
CA LEU A 152 16.31 -5.63 14.66
C LEU A 152 16.85 -6.90 15.33
N GLY A 153 18.18 -6.95 15.56
CA GLY A 153 18.81 -8.02 16.32
C GLY A 153 20.08 -7.55 17.01
N VAL A 154 20.33 -8.05 18.21
CA VAL A 154 21.56 -7.77 18.96
C VAL A 154 22.71 -8.66 18.48
N ASP A 155 22.40 -9.90 18.09
CA ASP A 155 23.31 -10.83 17.43
C ASP A 155 22.66 -11.43 16.17
N PHE A 156 23.44 -12.22 15.44
CA PHE A 156 23.01 -12.77 14.14
C PHE A 156 21.95 -13.85 14.28
N ASP A 157 22.06 -14.71 15.27
CA ASP A 157 21.15 -15.84 15.46
C ASP A 157 19.76 -15.34 15.91
N GLU A 158 19.72 -14.41 16.85
CA GLU A 158 18.51 -13.73 17.28
C GLU A 158 17.83 -12.98 16.11
N HIS A 159 18.62 -12.29 15.28
CA HIS A 159 18.12 -11.59 14.11
C HIS A 159 17.47 -12.53 13.10
N LEU A 160 18.07 -13.70 12.83
CA LEU A 160 17.50 -14.71 11.93
C LEU A 160 16.20 -15.30 12.48
N GLU A 161 16.13 -15.54 13.78
CA GLU A 161 14.91 -16.04 14.43
C GLU A 161 13.77 -15.01 14.30
N ARG A 162 14.05 -13.74 14.60
CA ARG A 162 13.07 -12.66 14.43
C ARG A 162 12.59 -12.52 12.98
N LEU A 163 13.51 -12.58 12.01
CA LEU A 163 13.15 -12.55 10.59
C LEU A 163 12.23 -13.71 10.22
N ARG A 164 12.51 -14.93 10.68
CA ARG A 164 11.64 -16.08 10.45
C ARG A 164 10.23 -15.83 10.98
N ASN A 165 10.13 -15.40 12.24
CA ASN A 165 8.85 -15.14 12.90
C ASN A 165 8.06 -14.02 12.17
N VAL A 166 8.74 -12.97 11.70
CA VAL A 166 8.12 -11.91 10.89
C VAL A 166 7.58 -12.47 9.58
N PHE A 167 8.35 -13.31 8.87
CA PHE A 167 7.87 -13.93 7.64
C PHE A 167 6.69 -14.86 7.87
N GLU A 168 6.64 -15.60 8.98
CA GLU A 168 5.51 -16.45 9.36
C GLU A 168 4.25 -15.63 9.62
N CYS A 169 4.38 -14.44 10.22
CA CYS A 169 3.23 -13.52 10.42
C CYS A 169 2.75 -12.86 9.12
N LEU A 170 3.63 -12.69 8.13
CA LEU A 170 3.30 -12.04 6.86
C LEU A 170 2.79 -13.03 5.79
N ALA A 171 2.92 -14.34 6.00
CA ALA A 171 2.50 -15.39 5.06
C ALA A 171 1.00 -15.66 5.14
#